data_85b38595b3f578a7df0adb26764ffe5b
#
_entry.id   85b38595b3f578a7df0adb26764ffe5b
#
_cell.length_a   1.000
_cell.length_b   1.000
_cell.length_c   1.000
_cell.angle_alpha   90.00
_cell.angle_beta   90.00
_cell.angle_gamma   90.00
#
_symmetry.space_group_name_H-M   'P 1'
#
loop_
_entity.id
_entity.type
_entity.pdbx_description
1 polymer ?
#
loop_
_entity_poly.entity_id
_entity_poly.type
_entity_poly.pdbx_seq_one_letter_code
_entity_poly.pdbx_strand_id
1 'polypeptide(L)'
;MMSRATSVVTEGTPAATVTLAYDDRHRRRLRLVTDDGRRFLLDLPEARVLRDGDLLALDDGTLVQVRAAPESVLDVSAPDPLALTRIAWHLGNRHTPTQILPGALRIRADHVLEHLLTDHLGAAVTATTAPFDPEGGAYGHGHGHEH
;
A
#
# COMPACT_ATOMS: atom_id res chain seq x y z
N MET A 1 28.81 -5.97 -7.95
CA MET A 1 28.08 -6.30 -6.73
C MET A 1 26.81 -5.49 -6.66
N MET A 2 25.73 -6.13 -6.26
CA MET A 2 24.43 -5.47 -6.20
C MET A 2 24.33 -4.58 -4.96
N SER A 3 23.86 -3.34 -5.14
CA SER A 3 23.63 -2.43 -4.02
C SER A 3 22.47 -2.93 -3.16
N ARG A 4 22.49 -2.58 -1.89
CA ARG A 4 21.42 -2.94 -0.95
C ARG A 4 20.74 -1.70 -0.42
N ALA A 5 19.42 -1.74 -0.36
CA ALA A 5 18.62 -0.74 0.32
C ALA A 5 18.39 -1.24 1.75
N THR A 6 18.97 -0.57 2.72
CA THR A 6 18.97 -1.02 4.11
C THR A 6 18.13 -0.16 5.04
N SER A 7 17.64 0.98 4.56
CA SER A 7 16.82 1.86 5.38
C SER A 7 15.86 2.66 4.51
N VAL A 8 14.82 3.18 5.16
CA VAL A 8 13.85 4.09 4.55
C VAL A 8 14.08 5.45 5.19
N VAL A 9 14.22 6.48 4.35
CA VAL A 9 14.44 7.84 4.83
C VAL A 9 13.30 8.74 4.35
N THR A 10 13.17 9.91 4.99
CA THR A 10 12.06 10.80 4.72
C THR A 10 12.42 11.99 3.85
N GLU A 11 13.71 12.26 3.68
CA GLU A 11 14.17 13.44 2.93
C GLU A 11 15.31 13.07 2.01
N GLY A 12 15.37 13.76 0.89
CA GLY A 12 16.43 13.58 -0.07
C GLY A 12 15.90 13.63 -1.49
N THR A 13 16.81 13.64 -2.45
CA THR A 13 16.48 13.66 -3.87
C THR A 13 16.70 12.28 -4.45
N PRO A 14 15.65 11.61 -4.96
CA PRO A 14 15.83 10.29 -5.54
C PRO A 14 16.56 10.36 -6.88
N ALA A 15 17.42 9.38 -7.12
CA ALA A 15 18.10 9.21 -8.40
C ALA A 15 17.30 8.32 -9.34
N ALA A 16 16.34 7.56 -8.81
CA ALA A 16 15.54 6.63 -9.60
C ALA A 16 14.25 6.33 -8.84
N THR A 17 13.34 5.64 -9.50
CA THR A 17 12.08 5.18 -8.90
C THR A 17 11.97 3.67 -9.05
N VAL A 18 11.18 3.05 -8.16
CA VAL A 18 10.79 1.65 -8.28
C VAL A 18 9.28 1.57 -8.07
N THR A 19 8.59 0.91 -9.00
CA THR A 19 7.13 0.84 -8.98
C THR A 19 6.72 -0.55 -8.53
N LEU A 20 5.99 -0.63 -7.42
CA LEU A 20 5.69 -1.89 -6.75
C LEU A 20 4.21 -1.99 -6.42
N ALA A 21 3.62 -3.18 -6.67
CA ALA A 21 2.30 -3.52 -6.19
C ALA A 21 2.32 -3.65 -4.65
N TYR A 22 1.14 -3.61 -4.04
CA TYR A 22 1.04 -3.64 -2.59
C TYR A 22 1.74 -4.84 -1.97
N ASP A 23 1.56 -6.03 -2.55
CA ASP A 23 2.16 -7.25 -1.99
C ASP A 23 3.68 -7.20 -2.00
N ASP A 24 4.28 -6.50 -2.96
CA ASP A 24 5.73 -6.34 -3.03
C ASP A 24 6.24 -5.22 -2.14
N ARG A 25 5.36 -4.35 -1.65
CA ARG A 25 5.74 -3.27 -0.75
C ARG A 25 5.70 -3.66 0.72
N HIS A 26 5.18 -4.84 1.04
CA HIS A 26 5.13 -5.33 2.42
C HIS A 26 6.14 -6.48 2.58
N ARG A 27 7.41 -6.16 2.36
CA ARG A 27 8.50 -7.15 2.38
C ARG A 27 9.70 -6.59 3.14
N ARG A 28 10.46 -7.47 3.76
CA ARG A 28 11.72 -7.11 4.39
C ARG A 28 12.88 -7.28 3.42
N ARG A 29 12.81 -8.31 2.58
CA ARG A 29 13.91 -8.66 1.68
C ARG A 29 13.36 -9.08 0.33
N LEU A 30 13.80 -8.43 -0.73
CA LEU A 30 13.31 -8.69 -2.08
C LEU A 30 14.29 -8.13 -3.10
N ARG A 31 14.51 -8.86 -4.18
CA ARG A 31 15.26 -8.35 -5.31
C ARG A 31 14.37 -7.44 -6.12
N LEU A 32 14.84 -6.24 -6.39
CA LEU A 32 14.08 -5.22 -7.09
C LEU A 32 14.84 -4.69 -8.30
N VAL A 33 14.09 -4.10 -9.23
CA VAL A 33 14.65 -3.45 -10.41
C VAL A 33 14.00 -2.07 -10.47
N THR A 34 14.84 -1.02 -10.56
CA THR A 34 14.33 0.34 -10.73
C THR A 34 13.61 0.45 -12.07
N ASP A 35 12.81 1.49 -12.23
CA ASP A 35 12.05 1.70 -13.45
C ASP A 35 12.97 1.93 -14.67
N ASP A 36 14.21 2.36 -14.42
CA ASP A 36 15.23 2.52 -15.48
C ASP A 36 16.17 1.32 -15.61
N GLY A 37 15.87 0.20 -14.93
CA GLY A 37 16.55 -1.06 -15.16
C GLY A 37 17.69 -1.43 -14.23
N ARG A 38 17.94 -0.65 -13.20
CA ARG A 38 19.01 -0.95 -12.23
C ARG A 38 18.53 -1.98 -11.21
N ARG A 39 19.31 -3.01 -10.97
CA ARG A 39 18.99 -4.04 -9.99
C ARG A 39 19.55 -3.67 -8.62
N PHE A 40 18.77 -3.95 -7.58
CA PHE A 40 19.24 -3.79 -6.21
C PHE A 40 18.49 -4.74 -5.30
N LEU A 41 18.98 -4.92 -4.07
CA LEU A 41 18.38 -5.80 -3.09
C LEU A 41 17.77 -4.94 -1.99
N LEU A 42 16.46 -5.07 -1.77
CA LEU A 42 15.84 -4.56 -0.57
C LEU A 42 16.25 -5.49 0.56
N ASP A 43 16.82 -4.94 1.63
CA ASP A 43 17.31 -5.72 2.76
C ASP A 43 17.16 -4.89 4.03
N LEU A 44 15.91 -4.78 4.50
CA LEU A 44 15.58 -3.99 5.67
C LEU A 44 15.77 -4.82 6.94
N PRO A 45 16.08 -4.19 8.07
CA PRO A 45 16.21 -4.90 9.34
C PRO A 45 14.90 -5.53 9.80
N GLU A 46 13.75 -4.91 9.43
CA GLU A 46 12.44 -5.41 9.80
C GLU A 46 11.48 -5.25 8.63
N ALA A 47 10.49 -6.14 8.57
CA ALA A 47 9.43 -6.01 7.58
C ALA A 47 8.59 -4.76 7.88
N ARG A 48 8.23 -4.03 6.84
CA ARG A 48 7.36 -2.87 6.96
C ARG A 48 6.65 -2.65 5.64
N VAL A 49 5.55 -1.93 5.69
CA VAL A 49 4.84 -1.53 4.47
C VAL A 49 5.52 -0.29 3.91
N LEU A 50 6.01 -0.41 2.68
CA LEU A 50 6.56 0.75 1.97
C LEU A 50 5.40 1.55 1.38
N ARG A 51 5.40 2.86 1.64
CA ARG A 51 4.34 3.74 1.16
C ARG A 51 4.76 4.39 -0.15
N ASP A 52 3.77 4.79 -0.92
CA ASP A 52 4.02 5.60 -2.11
C ASP A 52 4.80 6.85 -1.69
N GLY A 53 5.93 7.10 -2.34
CA GLY A 53 6.79 8.24 -2.03
C GLY A 53 7.91 7.96 -1.05
N ASP A 54 7.93 6.82 -0.38
CA ASP A 54 9.03 6.47 0.52
C ASP A 54 10.35 6.42 -0.25
N LEU A 55 11.44 6.82 0.43
CA LEU A 55 12.78 6.81 -0.17
C LEU A 55 13.60 5.69 0.44
N LEU A 56 14.11 4.83 -0.42
CA LEU A 56 15.00 3.74 -0.02
C LEU A 56 16.44 4.22 -0.13
N ALA A 57 17.19 4.11 0.95
CA ALA A 57 18.60 4.51 0.96
C ALA A 57 19.47 3.30 0.65
N LEU A 58 20.19 3.38 -0.47
CA LEU A 58 21.10 2.32 -0.89
C LEU A 58 22.49 2.55 -0.27
N ASP A 59 23.24 1.46 -0.14
CA ASP A 59 24.55 1.49 0.48
C ASP A 59 25.59 2.27 -0.33
N ASP A 60 25.30 2.60 -1.58
CA ASP A 60 26.18 3.43 -2.40
C ASP A 60 25.81 4.92 -2.33
N GLY A 61 24.87 5.29 -1.45
CA GLY A 61 24.48 6.69 -1.25
C GLY A 61 23.35 7.17 -2.14
N THR A 62 22.87 6.37 -3.07
CA THR A 62 21.73 6.78 -3.91
C THR A 62 20.43 6.52 -3.19
N LEU A 63 19.41 7.31 -3.57
CA LEU A 63 18.05 7.15 -3.07
C LEU A 63 17.15 6.67 -4.21
N VAL A 64 16.28 5.70 -3.91
CA VAL A 64 15.29 5.20 -4.86
C VAL A 64 13.92 5.44 -4.26
N GLN A 65 13.05 6.14 -5.00
CA GLN A 65 11.69 6.44 -4.52
C GLN A 65 10.74 5.31 -4.88
N VAL A 66 9.96 4.89 -3.90
CA VAL A 66 8.92 3.88 -4.08
C VAL A 66 7.69 4.55 -4.69
N ARG A 67 7.11 3.90 -5.70
CA ARG A 67 5.84 4.31 -6.29
C ARG A 67 4.88 3.14 -6.25
N ALA A 68 3.63 3.42 -5.84
CA ALA A 68 2.60 2.39 -5.82
C ALA A 68 2.17 2.09 -7.25
N ALA A 69 2.26 0.82 -7.64
CA ALA A 69 1.83 0.40 -8.97
C ALA A 69 0.30 0.45 -9.08
N PRO A 70 -0.24 0.76 -10.27
CA PRO A 70 -1.68 0.61 -10.49
C PRO A 70 -2.09 -0.86 -10.35
N GLU A 71 -3.23 -1.08 -9.68
CA GLU A 71 -3.78 -2.41 -9.43
C GLU A 71 -5.29 -2.36 -9.63
N SER A 72 -5.91 -3.54 -9.77
CA SER A 72 -7.36 -3.62 -9.78
C SER A 72 -7.90 -3.31 -8.40
N VAL A 73 -8.70 -2.27 -8.29
CA VAL A 73 -9.23 -1.78 -7.02
C VAL A 73 -10.72 -1.55 -7.11
N LEU A 74 -11.34 -1.40 -5.95
CA LEU A 74 -12.73 -0.99 -5.82
C LEU A 74 -12.75 0.32 -5.05
N ASP A 75 -13.33 1.35 -5.66
CA ASP A 75 -13.57 2.62 -4.99
C ASP A 75 -14.97 2.59 -4.39
N VAL A 76 -15.06 2.86 -3.11
CA VAL A 76 -16.26 2.63 -2.30
C VAL A 76 -16.75 3.97 -1.78
N SER A 77 -18.01 4.30 -2.04
CA SER A 77 -18.64 5.51 -1.52
C SER A 77 -19.98 5.15 -0.87
N ALA A 78 -20.57 6.12 -0.19
CA ALA A 78 -21.82 5.92 0.51
C ALA A 78 -22.66 7.20 0.41
N PRO A 79 -23.97 7.13 0.71
CA PRO A 79 -24.86 8.30 0.58
C PRO A 79 -24.49 9.47 1.49
N ASP A 80 -23.90 9.18 2.65
CA ASP A 80 -23.55 10.22 3.60
C ASP A 80 -22.30 9.83 4.41
N PRO A 81 -21.70 10.80 5.13
CA PRO A 81 -20.47 10.52 5.88
C PRO A 81 -20.64 9.46 6.96
N LEU A 82 -21.78 9.40 7.60
CA LEU A 82 -22.01 8.39 8.65
C LEU A 82 -21.98 6.98 8.06
N ALA A 83 -22.68 6.79 6.93
CA ALA A 83 -22.68 5.50 6.26
C ALA A 83 -21.28 5.09 5.82
N LEU A 84 -20.50 6.04 5.28
CA LEU A 84 -19.13 5.77 4.86
C LEU A 84 -18.25 5.41 6.06
N THR A 85 -18.43 6.08 7.17
CA THR A 85 -17.69 5.79 8.41
C THR A 85 -17.98 4.36 8.89
N ARG A 86 -19.23 3.93 8.82
CA ARG A 86 -19.59 2.57 9.20
C ARG A 86 -18.94 1.53 8.30
N ILE A 87 -18.90 1.82 7.00
CA ILE A 87 -18.24 0.93 6.04
C ILE A 87 -16.75 0.82 6.38
N ALA A 88 -16.10 1.95 6.67
CA ALA A 88 -14.69 1.96 7.06
C ALA A 88 -14.47 1.10 8.32
N TRP A 89 -15.36 1.19 9.29
CA TRP A 89 -15.27 0.38 10.50
C TRP A 89 -15.37 -1.12 10.17
N HIS A 90 -16.31 -1.49 9.30
CA HIS A 90 -16.46 -2.89 8.90
C HIS A 90 -15.20 -3.42 8.20
N LEU A 91 -14.63 -2.63 7.30
CA LEU A 91 -13.41 -3.03 6.58
C LEU A 91 -12.24 -3.17 7.55
N GLY A 92 -12.10 -2.24 8.47
CA GLY A 92 -11.05 -2.29 9.49
C GLY A 92 -11.22 -3.50 10.41
N ASN A 93 -12.45 -3.80 10.77
CA ASN A 93 -12.75 -4.94 11.63
C ASN A 93 -12.43 -6.28 10.95
N ARG A 94 -12.40 -6.30 9.63
CA ARG A 94 -12.01 -7.48 8.86
C ARG A 94 -10.52 -7.48 8.51
N HIS A 95 -9.78 -6.50 9.00
CA HIS A 95 -8.34 -6.32 8.70
C HIS A 95 -8.08 -6.18 7.20
N THR A 96 -9.04 -5.62 6.47
CA THR A 96 -8.88 -5.38 5.04
C THR A 96 -8.02 -4.15 4.83
N PRO A 97 -6.91 -4.25 4.07
CA PRO A 97 -6.14 -3.05 3.74
C PRO A 97 -7.03 -2.05 3.02
N THR A 98 -7.07 -0.83 3.52
CA THR A 98 -7.99 0.20 3.05
C THR A 98 -7.26 1.53 2.89
N GLN A 99 -7.39 2.14 1.73
CA GLN A 99 -6.90 3.50 1.48
C GLN A 99 -8.04 4.46 1.70
N ILE A 100 -7.80 5.52 2.46
CA ILE A 100 -8.80 6.56 2.73
C ILE A 100 -8.59 7.68 1.73
N LEU A 101 -9.63 7.99 0.97
CA LEU A 101 -9.65 9.06 -0.02
C LEU A 101 -10.64 10.13 0.41
N PRO A 102 -10.55 11.35 -0.13
CA PRO A 102 -11.60 12.35 0.12
C PRO A 102 -12.96 11.81 -0.34
N GLY A 103 -13.85 11.60 0.62
CA GLY A 103 -15.22 11.13 0.33
C GLY A 103 -15.36 9.70 -0.14
N ALA A 104 -14.30 8.87 -0.05
CA ALA A 104 -14.36 7.49 -0.53
C ALA A 104 -13.31 6.62 0.16
N LEU A 105 -13.45 5.33 -0.03
CA LEU A 105 -12.46 4.35 0.43
C LEU A 105 -12.02 3.54 -0.78
N ARG A 106 -10.80 3.03 -0.76
CA ARG A 106 -10.29 2.17 -1.82
C ARG A 106 -9.76 0.88 -1.23
N ILE A 107 -10.16 -0.25 -1.79
CA ILE A 107 -9.64 -1.57 -1.43
C ILE A 107 -9.21 -2.28 -2.70
N ARG A 108 -8.42 -3.34 -2.56
CA ARG A 108 -8.10 -4.18 -3.72
C ARG A 108 -9.37 -4.92 -4.15
N ALA A 109 -9.49 -5.19 -5.45
CA ALA A 109 -10.64 -5.89 -6.00
C ALA A 109 -10.80 -7.27 -5.38
N ASP A 110 -12.01 -7.57 -4.90
CA ASP A 110 -12.33 -8.81 -4.21
C ASP A 110 -13.83 -9.03 -4.31
N HIS A 111 -14.24 -10.14 -4.90
CA HIS A 111 -15.68 -10.40 -5.14
C HIS A 111 -16.47 -10.55 -3.85
N VAL A 112 -15.87 -11.16 -2.83
CA VAL A 112 -16.57 -11.35 -1.55
C VAL A 112 -16.84 -10.00 -0.89
N LEU A 113 -15.82 -9.14 -0.87
CA LEU A 113 -15.95 -7.81 -0.28
C LEU A 113 -16.88 -6.94 -1.10
N GLU A 114 -16.81 -7.03 -2.43
CA GLU A 114 -17.73 -6.27 -3.28
C GLU A 114 -19.18 -6.62 -2.97
N HIS A 115 -19.48 -7.91 -2.85
CA HIS A 115 -20.82 -8.37 -2.51
C HIS A 115 -21.27 -7.88 -1.13
N LEU A 116 -20.38 -7.97 -0.14
CA LEU A 116 -20.65 -7.46 1.19
C LEU A 116 -20.98 -5.97 1.16
N LEU A 117 -20.18 -5.21 0.44
CA LEU A 117 -20.33 -3.75 0.38
C LEU A 117 -21.63 -3.34 -0.31
N THR A 118 -21.94 -3.94 -1.44
CA THR A 118 -23.13 -3.55 -2.22
C THR A 118 -24.41 -4.11 -1.63
N ASP A 119 -24.42 -5.38 -1.23
CA ASP A 119 -25.66 -6.05 -0.85
C ASP A 119 -25.98 -5.93 0.64
N HIS A 120 -24.99 -5.77 1.49
CA HIS A 120 -25.22 -5.74 2.94
C HIS A 120 -24.96 -4.39 3.56
N LEU A 121 -24.05 -3.59 3.01
CA LEU A 121 -23.69 -2.29 3.59
C LEU A 121 -24.22 -1.11 2.77
N GLY A 122 -24.86 -1.35 1.66
CA GLY A 122 -25.48 -0.29 0.85
C GLY A 122 -24.49 0.66 0.21
N ALA A 123 -23.27 0.22 -0.04
CA ALA A 123 -22.26 1.06 -0.64
C ALA A 123 -22.40 1.13 -2.16
N ALA A 124 -21.92 2.22 -2.74
CA ALA A 124 -21.70 2.31 -4.19
C ALA A 124 -20.25 1.94 -4.47
N VAL A 125 -20.02 0.98 -5.34
CA VAL A 125 -18.70 0.43 -5.62
C VAL A 125 -18.40 0.61 -7.10
N THR A 126 -17.21 1.15 -7.39
CA THR A 126 -16.74 1.34 -8.76
C THR A 126 -15.43 0.59 -8.93
N ALA A 127 -15.38 -0.37 -9.83
CA ALA A 127 -14.15 -1.08 -10.16
C ALA A 127 -13.29 -0.21 -11.08
N THR A 128 -12.01 -0.09 -10.77
CA THR A 128 -11.08 0.68 -11.58
C THR A 128 -9.66 0.16 -11.40
N THR A 129 -8.72 0.76 -12.12
CA THR A 129 -7.29 0.46 -11.97
C THR A 129 -6.62 1.73 -11.49
N ALA A 130 -5.95 1.65 -10.36
CA ALA A 130 -5.32 2.82 -9.76
C ALA A 130 -4.23 2.40 -8.77
N PRO A 131 -3.29 3.29 -8.44
CA PRO A 131 -2.32 3.01 -7.39
C PRO A 131 -3.06 2.73 -6.08
N PHE A 132 -2.57 1.74 -5.34
CA PHE A 132 -3.16 1.35 -4.06
C PHE A 132 -2.17 1.55 -2.95
N ASP A 133 -2.48 2.49 -2.05
CA ASP A 133 -1.60 2.85 -0.94
C ASP A 133 -2.42 2.91 0.35
N PRO A 134 -2.75 1.76 0.94
CA PRO A 134 -3.65 1.70 2.08
C PRO A 134 -3.03 2.28 3.35
N GLU A 135 -3.89 2.61 4.31
CA GLU A 135 -3.45 3.06 5.62
C GLU A 135 -2.60 1.98 6.29
N GLY A 136 -1.62 2.39 7.05
CA GLY A 136 -0.81 1.50 7.85
C GLY A 136 -1.59 1.00 9.06
N GLY A 137 -0.92 0.60 10.09
CA GLY A 137 -1.56 0.30 11.36
C GLY A 137 -1.86 -1.15 11.56
N ALA A 138 -2.92 -1.69 10.98
CA ALA A 138 -3.33 -3.07 11.22
C ALA A 138 -2.21 -4.07 10.99
N TYR A 139 -1.33 -3.77 10.03
CA TYR A 139 -0.19 -4.59 9.73
C TYR A 139 1.13 -3.92 10.03
N GLY A 140 1.12 -2.63 10.26
CA GLY A 140 2.34 -1.84 10.37
C GLY A 140 3.22 -2.31 11.50
N HIS A 141 2.70 -3.05 12.44
CA HIS A 141 3.41 -3.46 13.60
C HIS A 141 3.49 -4.92 13.76
N GLY A 142 3.14 -5.51 12.81
CA GLY A 142 3.30 -6.89 12.83
C GLY A 142 3.26 -7.51 14.15
N HIS A 143 3.26 -7.43 14.71
CA HIS A 143 3.32 -7.68 15.78
C HIS A 143 2.56 -7.99 16.48
N GLY A 144 2.61 -8.15 16.42
CA GLY A 144 2.04 -8.53 16.86
C GLY A 144 1.33 -8.46 17.70
N HIS A 145 0.93 -8.33 18.06
CA HIS A 145 0.26 -8.27 18.91
C HIS A 145 -0.85 -8.70 18.76
N GLU A 146 -1.17 -9.03 18.66
CA GLU A 146 -1.98 -9.36 18.64
C GLU A 146 -2.94 -9.25 18.87
N HIS A 147 -3.48 -9.31 18.92
CA HIS A 147 -4.38 -9.16 19.17
C HIS A 147 -4.97 -9.89 19.03
#